data_e1f72331e1d56cb139f498b99d7dc499
#
_entry.id   e1f72331e1d56cb139f498b99d7dc499
#
_cell.length_a   1.000
_cell.length_b   1.000
_cell.length_c   1.000
_cell.angle_alpha   90.00
_cell.angle_beta   90.00
_cell.angle_gamma   90.00
#
_symmetry.space_group_name_H-M   'P 1'
#
loop_
_entity.id
_entity.type
_entity.pdbx_description
1 polymer ?
#
loop_
_entity_poly.entity_id
_entity_poly.type
_entity_poly.pdbx_seq_one_letter_code
_entity_poly.pdbx_strand_id
1 'polypeptide(L)'
;KDHLEAINHKEAIEYVEELVKKYTKLTEYDIKSIHYLILKEIDNLNAGKYRAQNVLISGSKHIPPSYINVPLEMQMLMEQYEDWAVYHPLIRACLLHGEFVKIHPFVDGNGRTARLLLNFELIKNGYPPVIIKKEDRADYYDALEMASTTKNYTLFINLVLNLVNEAADSYLLLLGK
;
A
#
# COMPACT_ATOMS: atom_id res chain seq x y z
N LYS A 1 -19.75 -9.13 8.15
CA LYS A 1 -18.60 -8.92 7.26
C LYS A 1 -17.95 -7.56 7.53
N ASP A 2 -18.67 -6.47 7.39
CA ASP A 2 -18.13 -5.10 7.52
C ASP A 2 -17.52 -4.81 8.90
N HIS A 3 -18.12 -5.34 9.98
CA HIS A 3 -17.60 -5.20 11.34
C HIS A 3 -16.24 -5.93 11.50
N LEU A 4 -16.11 -7.11 10.93
CA LEU A 4 -14.88 -7.89 10.95
C LEU A 4 -13.78 -7.24 10.10
N GLU A 5 -14.15 -6.68 8.95
CA GLU A 5 -13.22 -5.90 8.11
C GLU A 5 -12.63 -4.70 8.88
N ALA A 6 -13.45 -4.01 9.68
CA ALA A 6 -12.99 -2.88 10.49
C ALA A 6 -12.03 -3.33 11.61
N ILE A 7 -12.32 -4.43 12.31
CA ILE A 7 -11.44 -4.99 13.34
C ILE A 7 -10.10 -5.42 12.72
N ASN A 8 -10.16 -6.18 11.64
CA ASN A 8 -8.98 -6.67 10.93
C ASN A 8 -8.11 -5.52 10.43
N HIS A 9 -8.73 -4.48 9.90
CA HIS A 9 -8.00 -3.31 9.43
C HIS A 9 -7.27 -2.58 10.57
N LYS A 10 -7.92 -2.45 11.74
CA LYS A 10 -7.32 -1.90 12.95
C LYS A 10 -6.08 -2.70 13.38
N GLU A 11 -6.20 -4.03 13.47
CA GLU A 11 -5.08 -4.89 13.84
C GLU A 11 -3.93 -4.81 12.83
N ALA A 12 -4.23 -4.68 11.54
CA ALA A 12 -3.22 -4.50 10.51
C ALA A 12 -2.50 -3.15 10.65
N ILE A 13 -3.21 -2.08 11.02
CA ILE A 13 -2.60 -0.78 11.34
C ILE A 13 -1.66 -0.90 12.56
N GLU A 14 -2.11 -1.52 13.63
CA GLU A 14 -1.31 -1.74 14.85
C GLU A 14 -0.04 -2.53 14.53
N TYR A 15 -0.13 -3.56 13.70
CA TYR A 15 1.03 -4.33 13.24
C TYR A 15 2.02 -3.46 12.45
N VAL A 16 1.54 -2.61 11.55
CA VAL A 16 2.39 -1.65 10.80
C VAL A 16 3.10 -0.70 11.75
N GLU A 17 2.41 -0.15 12.76
CA GLU A 17 3.02 0.72 13.77
C GLU A 17 4.10 0.00 14.59
N GLU A 18 3.90 -1.28 14.91
CA GLU A 18 4.92 -2.09 15.56
C GLU A 18 6.16 -2.33 14.69
N LEU A 19 5.96 -2.60 13.40
CA LEU A 19 7.07 -2.73 12.45
C LEU A 19 7.90 -1.44 12.38
N VAL A 20 7.24 -0.29 12.35
CA VAL A 20 7.92 1.02 12.37
C VAL A 20 8.72 1.20 13.66
N LYS A 21 8.15 0.89 14.82
CA LYS A 21 8.82 1.02 16.13
C LYS A 21 10.06 0.13 16.26
N LYS A 22 10.03 -1.05 15.65
CA LYS A 22 11.16 -1.99 15.66
C LYS A 22 12.31 -1.57 14.74
N TYR A 23 12.14 -0.53 13.93
CA TYR A 23 13.11 -0.10 12.91
C TYR A 23 13.57 -1.25 11.99
N THR A 24 12.69 -2.21 11.76
CA THR A 24 13.01 -3.37 10.93
C THR A 24 12.91 -3.03 9.45
N LYS A 25 13.72 -3.72 8.66
CA LYS A 25 13.60 -3.70 7.20
C LYS A 25 12.29 -4.40 6.81
N LEU A 26 11.50 -3.77 5.92
CA LEU A 26 10.30 -4.39 5.37
C LEU A 26 10.66 -5.64 4.56
N THR A 27 9.97 -6.74 4.81
CA THR A 27 10.17 -8.02 4.13
C THR A 27 8.88 -8.50 3.45
N GLU A 28 9.00 -9.45 2.51
CA GLU A 28 7.82 -10.14 1.95
C GLU A 28 6.97 -10.81 3.03
N TYR A 29 7.60 -11.32 4.08
CA TYR A 29 6.90 -11.91 5.21
C TYR A 29 6.01 -10.88 5.91
N ASP A 30 6.49 -9.65 6.10
CA ASP A 30 5.69 -8.57 6.69
C ASP A 30 4.51 -8.20 5.81
N ILE A 31 4.70 -8.12 4.50
CA ILE A 31 3.62 -7.85 3.54
C ILE A 31 2.54 -8.94 3.61
N LYS A 32 2.94 -10.20 3.64
CA LYS A 32 2.01 -11.33 3.80
C LYS A 32 1.31 -11.32 5.15
N SER A 33 1.99 -10.91 6.22
CA SER A 33 1.41 -10.79 7.56
C SER A 33 0.37 -9.67 7.63
N ILE A 34 0.66 -8.51 7.02
CA ILE A 34 -0.31 -7.41 6.88
C ILE A 34 -1.56 -7.90 6.13
N HIS A 35 -1.36 -8.57 4.99
CA HIS A 35 -2.48 -9.11 4.20
C HIS A 35 -3.25 -10.20 4.96
N TYR A 36 -2.56 -11.06 5.70
CA TYR A 36 -3.21 -12.06 6.56
C TYR A 36 -4.15 -11.39 7.56
N LEU A 37 -3.70 -10.36 8.26
CA LEU A 37 -4.52 -9.63 9.22
C LEU A 37 -5.74 -8.98 8.57
N ILE A 38 -5.62 -8.47 7.34
CA ILE A 38 -6.74 -7.89 6.60
C ILE A 38 -7.84 -8.90 6.29
N LEU A 39 -7.48 -10.16 5.98
CA LEU A 39 -8.43 -11.19 5.52
C LEU A 39 -8.70 -12.33 6.50
N LYS A 40 -8.04 -12.38 7.65
CA LYS A 40 -8.28 -13.44 8.64
C LYS A 40 -9.76 -13.49 9.01
N GLU A 41 -10.31 -14.70 9.16
CA GLU A 41 -11.72 -14.97 9.44
C GLU A 41 -12.72 -14.47 8.37
N ILE A 42 -12.24 -13.77 7.33
CA ILE A 42 -13.05 -13.37 6.17
C ILE A 42 -12.81 -14.34 5.01
N ASP A 43 -11.54 -14.59 4.69
CA ASP A 43 -11.09 -15.53 3.68
C ASP A 43 -9.79 -16.21 4.11
N ASN A 44 -9.89 -17.16 5.02
CA ASN A 44 -8.73 -17.89 5.58
C ASN A 44 -7.96 -18.71 4.52
N LEU A 45 -8.59 -19.04 3.40
CA LEU A 45 -7.92 -19.79 2.33
C LEU A 45 -6.86 -18.95 1.64
N ASN A 46 -7.14 -17.67 1.43
CA ASN A 46 -6.29 -16.74 0.69
C ASN A 46 -5.51 -15.77 1.60
N ALA A 47 -5.85 -15.66 2.88
CA ALA A 47 -5.20 -14.76 3.82
C ALA A 47 -3.68 -15.00 3.89
N GLY A 48 -2.87 -13.98 3.58
CA GLY A 48 -1.42 -14.03 3.61
C GLY A 48 -0.75 -14.86 2.50
N LYS A 49 -1.51 -15.32 1.52
CA LYS A 49 -1.01 -16.18 0.43
C LYS A 49 -1.13 -15.51 -0.93
N TYR A 50 -0.08 -15.58 -1.73
CA TYR A 50 -0.15 -15.15 -3.11
C TYR A 50 -1.20 -15.95 -3.88
N ARG A 51 -1.84 -15.28 -4.84
CA ARG A 51 -2.86 -15.88 -5.69
C ARG A 51 -2.31 -17.04 -6.52
N ALA A 52 -3.12 -18.05 -6.68
CA ALA A 52 -2.84 -19.23 -7.53
C ALA A 52 -3.62 -19.18 -8.86
N GLN A 53 -4.12 -18.00 -9.23
CA GLN A 53 -4.88 -17.76 -10.46
C GLN A 53 -4.62 -16.36 -11.00
N ASN A 54 -4.87 -16.17 -12.29
CA ASN A 54 -4.82 -14.84 -12.89
C ASN A 54 -6.01 -14.00 -12.44
N VAL A 55 -5.77 -12.71 -12.26
CA VAL A 55 -6.79 -11.73 -11.86
C VAL A 55 -6.74 -10.51 -12.78
N LEU A 56 -7.82 -9.75 -12.78
CA LEU A 56 -7.89 -8.44 -13.41
C LEU A 56 -8.19 -7.39 -12.34
N ILE A 57 -7.69 -6.18 -12.56
CA ILE A 57 -7.99 -5.03 -11.69
C ILE A 57 -9.22 -4.34 -12.28
N SER A 58 -10.31 -4.31 -11.51
CA SER A 58 -11.55 -3.68 -11.96
C SER A 58 -11.32 -2.20 -12.32
N GLY A 59 -11.75 -1.81 -13.51
CA GLY A 59 -11.63 -0.43 -14.01
C GLY A 59 -10.23 -0.03 -14.52
N SER A 60 -9.23 -0.92 -14.50
CA SER A 60 -7.88 -0.66 -15.01
C SER A 60 -7.65 -1.33 -16.36
N LYS A 61 -6.86 -0.68 -17.22
CA LYS A 61 -6.31 -1.28 -18.44
C LYS A 61 -5.04 -2.09 -18.20
N HIS A 62 -4.42 -1.89 -17.03
CA HIS A 62 -3.25 -2.65 -16.64
C HIS A 62 -3.62 -4.11 -16.36
N ILE A 63 -2.86 -5.03 -16.94
CA ILE A 63 -3.01 -6.47 -16.71
C ILE A 63 -1.90 -6.92 -15.77
N PRO A 64 -2.23 -7.39 -14.54
CA PRO A 64 -1.24 -7.92 -13.62
C PRO A 64 -0.47 -9.11 -14.23
N PRO A 65 0.75 -9.38 -13.76
CA PRO A 65 1.53 -10.53 -14.22
C PRO A 65 0.80 -11.85 -13.98
N SER A 66 1.16 -12.88 -14.75
CA SER A 66 0.67 -14.24 -14.49
C SER A 66 0.95 -14.65 -13.05
N TYR A 67 0.02 -15.38 -12.42
CA TYR A 67 0.17 -15.83 -11.04
C TYR A 67 1.46 -16.62 -10.80
N ILE A 68 1.95 -17.34 -11.80
CA ILE A 68 3.21 -18.10 -11.74
C ILE A 68 4.40 -17.17 -11.48
N ASN A 69 4.34 -15.95 -11.99
CA ASN A 69 5.43 -14.97 -11.87
C ASN A 69 5.33 -14.11 -10.60
N VAL A 70 4.20 -14.15 -9.89
CA VAL A 70 4.00 -13.30 -8.70
C VAL A 70 5.12 -13.41 -7.67
N PRO A 71 5.64 -14.60 -7.32
CA PRO A 71 6.74 -14.69 -6.36
C PRO A 71 8.01 -13.98 -6.84
N LEU A 72 8.35 -14.10 -8.13
CA LEU A 72 9.51 -13.42 -8.72
C LEU A 72 9.31 -11.90 -8.77
N GLU A 73 8.12 -11.45 -9.18
CA GLU A 73 7.79 -10.02 -9.23
C GLU A 73 7.84 -9.37 -7.82
N MET A 74 7.39 -10.09 -6.80
CA MET A 74 7.47 -9.60 -5.41
C MET A 74 8.91 -9.57 -4.90
N GLN A 75 9.74 -10.56 -5.23
CA GLN A 75 11.17 -10.52 -4.93
C GLN A 75 11.83 -9.30 -5.59
N MET A 76 11.58 -9.08 -6.88
CA MET A 76 12.11 -7.93 -7.62
C MET A 76 11.63 -6.60 -7.03
N LEU A 77 10.36 -6.52 -6.60
CA LEU A 77 9.84 -5.34 -5.90
C LEU A 77 10.64 -5.04 -4.62
N MET A 78 10.95 -6.07 -3.82
CA MET A 78 11.70 -5.87 -2.59
C MET A 78 13.15 -5.42 -2.86
N GLU A 79 13.79 -5.94 -3.90
CA GLU A 79 15.11 -5.49 -4.33
C GLU A 79 15.07 -4.03 -4.79
N GLN A 80 14.11 -3.65 -5.65
CA GLN A 80 13.92 -2.28 -6.10
C GLN A 80 13.58 -1.32 -4.93
N TYR A 81 12.79 -1.77 -3.97
CA TYR A 81 12.46 -0.97 -2.80
C TYR A 81 13.71 -0.58 -1.99
N GLU A 82 14.70 -1.45 -1.91
CA GLU A 82 16.00 -1.11 -1.31
C GLU A 82 16.75 -0.06 -2.13
N ASP A 83 16.79 -0.22 -3.46
CA ASP A 83 17.45 0.72 -4.36
C ASP A 83 16.82 2.12 -4.29
N TRP A 84 15.51 2.20 -4.04
CA TRP A 84 14.80 3.47 -3.89
C TRP A 84 15.12 4.22 -2.58
N ALA A 85 15.97 3.69 -1.73
CA ALA A 85 16.44 4.41 -0.53
C ALA A 85 17.15 5.73 -0.84
N VAL A 86 17.59 5.93 -2.08
CA VAL A 86 18.18 7.18 -2.58
C VAL A 86 17.14 8.28 -2.83
N TYR A 87 15.86 7.92 -2.94
CA TYR A 87 14.79 8.88 -3.20
C TYR A 87 14.24 9.48 -1.91
N HIS A 88 13.56 10.62 -2.05
CA HIS A 88 12.79 11.19 -0.97
C HIS A 88 11.74 10.18 -0.44
N PRO A 89 11.55 10.04 0.88
CA PRO A 89 10.66 9.04 1.48
C PRO A 89 9.24 9.03 0.91
N LEU A 90 8.66 10.19 0.61
CA LEU A 90 7.34 10.29 -0.01
C LEU A 90 7.32 9.66 -1.40
N ILE A 91 8.35 9.86 -2.21
CA ILE A 91 8.47 9.24 -3.54
C ILE A 91 8.60 7.73 -3.38
N ARG A 92 9.46 7.28 -2.47
CA ARG A 92 9.66 5.87 -2.17
C ARG A 92 8.35 5.19 -1.72
N ALA A 93 7.57 5.85 -0.87
CA ALA A 93 6.26 5.38 -0.43
C ALA A 93 5.27 5.23 -1.61
N CYS A 94 5.25 6.20 -2.53
CA CYS A 94 4.41 6.15 -3.72
C CYS A 94 4.82 5.04 -4.68
N LEU A 95 6.12 4.83 -4.90
CA LEU A 95 6.64 3.75 -5.75
C LEU A 95 6.30 2.37 -5.15
N LEU A 96 6.52 2.17 -3.86
CA LEU A 96 6.18 0.92 -3.18
C LEU A 96 4.69 0.60 -3.33
N HIS A 97 3.83 1.58 -3.08
CA HIS A 97 2.38 1.42 -3.25
C HIS A 97 2.00 1.04 -4.69
N GLY A 98 2.47 1.83 -5.66
CA GLY A 98 2.06 1.67 -7.05
C GLY A 98 2.59 0.39 -7.69
N GLU A 99 3.86 0.05 -7.48
CA GLU A 99 4.43 -1.19 -8.03
C GLU A 99 3.81 -2.44 -7.37
N PHE A 100 3.51 -2.38 -6.06
CA PHE A 100 2.76 -3.44 -5.41
C PHE A 100 1.35 -3.62 -6.03
N VAL A 101 0.61 -2.53 -6.27
CA VAL A 101 -0.72 -2.58 -6.90
C VAL A 101 -0.65 -3.16 -8.31
N LYS A 102 0.40 -2.85 -9.08
CA LYS A 102 0.62 -3.42 -10.43
C LYS A 102 0.81 -4.93 -10.41
N ILE A 103 1.57 -5.45 -9.47
CA ILE A 103 1.76 -6.90 -9.29
C ILE A 103 0.44 -7.57 -8.89
N HIS A 104 -0.35 -6.89 -8.04
CA HIS A 104 -1.63 -7.41 -7.54
C HIS A 104 -1.51 -8.83 -6.98
N PRO A 105 -0.64 -9.06 -5.99
CA PRO A 105 -0.17 -10.40 -5.65
C PRO A 105 -1.21 -11.29 -4.98
N PHE A 106 -2.32 -10.74 -4.51
CA PHE A 106 -3.37 -11.45 -3.78
C PHE A 106 -4.68 -11.52 -4.57
N VAL A 107 -5.59 -12.40 -4.14
CA VAL A 107 -6.93 -12.52 -4.77
C VAL A 107 -7.81 -11.32 -4.41
N ASP A 108 -7.76 -10.86 -3.16
CA ASP A 108 -8.45 -9.67 -2.63
C ASP A 108 -7.52 -8.94 -1.64
N GLY A 109 -7.90 -7.77 -1.16
CA GLY A 109 -7.16 -7.02 -0.13
C GLY A 109 -5.93 -6.26 -0.63
N ASN A 110 -5.59 -6.32 -1.93
CA ASN A 110 -4.39 -5.64 -2.48
C ASN A 110 -4.40 -4.13 -2.22
N GLY A 111 -5.51 -3.45 -2.45
CA GLY A 111 -5.62 -2.01 -2.22
C GLY A 111 -5.49 -1.63 -0.74
N ARG A 112 -6.04 -2.43 0.17
CA ARG A 112 -5.91 -2.23 1.62
C ARG A 112 -4.46 -2.42 2.05
N THR A 113 -3.81 -3.49 1.60
CA THR A 113 -2.39 -3.75 1.86
C THR A 113 -1.51 -2.63 1.29
N ALA A 114 -1.73 -2.21 0.05
CA ALA A 114 -0.95 -1.13 -0.58
C ALA A 114 -1.00 0.18 0.22
N ARG A 115 -2.18 0.57 0.71
CA ARG A 115 -2.32 1.78 1.54
C ARG A 115 -1.60 1.66 2.89
N LEU A 116 -1.55 0.47 3.47
CA LEU A 116 -0.77 0.22 4.69
C LEU A 116 0.74 0.26 4.43
N LEU A 117 1.20 -0.22 3.28
CA LEU A 117 2.61 -0.11 2.87
C LEU A 117 3.02 1.35 2.61
N LEU A 118 2.15 2.14 1.98
CA LEU A 118 2.34 3.59 1.83
C LEU A 118 2.54 4.25 3.21
N ASN A 119 1.64 4.00 4.14
CA ASN A 119 1.69 4.56 5.48
C ASN A 119 2.87 4.04 6.30
N PHE A 120 3.26 2.78 6.15
CA PHE A 120 4.49 2.25 6.75
C PHE A 120 5.70 3.12 6.39
N GLU A 121 5.91 3.39 5.11
CA GLU A 121 7.05 4.18 4.66
C GLU A 121 6.96 5.64 5.11
N LEU A 122 5.76 6.25 5.07
CA LEU A 122 5.53 7.61 5.56
C LEU A 122 5.84 7.73 7.05
N ILE A 123 5.23 6.90 7.89
CA ILE A 123 5.39 6.93 9.34
C ILE A 123 6.84 6.66 9.75
N LYS A 124 7.49 5.69 9.11
CA LYS A 124 8.89 5.35 9.34
C LYS A 124 9.82 6.55 9.17
N ASN A 125 9.46 7.49 8.31
CA ASN A 125 10.24 8.68 8.01
C ASN A 125 9.69 9.95 8.68
N GLY A 126 8.81 9.82 9.66
CA GLY A 126 8.31 10.94 10.45
C GLY A 126 7.15 11.73 9.82
N TYR A 127 6.56 11.23 8.74
CA TYR A 127 5.37 11.83 8.14
C TYR A 127 4.10 11.27 8.78
N PRO A 128 3.01 12.05 8.84
CA PRO A 128 1.72 11.53 9.27
C PRO A 128 1.18 10.49 8.29
N PRO A 129 0.42 9.49 8.77
CA PRO A 129 -0.30 8.58 7.89
C PRO A 129 -1.38 9.34 7.10
N VAL A 130 -1.66 8.87 5.89
CA VAL A 130 -2.69 9.44 5.02
C VAL A 130 -3.88 8.49 4.87
N ILE A 131 -5.06 9.08 4.64
CA ILE A 131 -6.30 8.36 4.38
C ILE A 131 -6.83 8.81 3.02
N ILE A 132 -7.03 7.86 2.12
CA ILE A 132 -7.72 8.11 0.84
C ILE A 132 -9.22 8.14 1.12
N LYS A 133 -9.80 9.33 1.18
CA LYS A 133 -11.23 9.53 1.44
C LYS A 133 -12.06 9.14 0.21
N LYS A 134 -13.38 9.06 0.41
CA LYS A 134 -14.29 8.71 -0.68
C LYS A 134 -14.26 9.73 -1.83
N GLU A 135 -14.15 10.99 -1.50
CA GLU A 135 -14.04 12.10 -2.46
C GLU A 135 -12.74 12.05 -3.29
N ASP A 136 -11.64 11.51 -2.74
CA ASP A 136 -10.35 11.43 -3.41
C ASP A 136 -10.23 10.19 -4.32
N ARG A 137 -11.17 9.27 -4.28
CA ARG A 137 -11.06 7.97 -4.95
C ARG A 137 -10.94 8.04 -6.45
N ALA A 138 -11.63 8.97 -7.10
CA ALA A 138 -11.54 9.12 -8.55
C ALA A 138 -10.14 9.54 -8.97
N ASP A 139 -9.59 10.58 -8.35
CA ASP A 139 -8.23 11.07 -8.62
C ASP A 139 -7.18 10.04 -8.26
N TYR A 140 -7.41 9.29 -7.18
CA TYR A 140 -6.54 8.18 -6.77
C TYR A 140 -6.47 7.06 -7.82
N TYR A 141 -7.61 6.61 -8.36
CA TYR A 141 -7.62 5.57 -9.37
C TYR A 141 -7.04 6.07 -10.70
N ASP A 142 -7.32 7.30 -11.11
CA ASP A 142 -6.75 7.89 -12.32
C ASP A 142 -5.22 8.03 -12.20
N ALA A 143 -4.72 8.46 -11.05
CA ALA A 143 -3.30 8.55 -10.79
C ALA A 143 -2.59 7.18 -10.81
N LEU A 144 -3.22 6.16 -10.27
CA LEU A 144 -2.70 4.78 -10.31
C LEU A 144 -2.74 4.20 -11.72
N GLU A 145 -3.80 4.45 -12.48
CA GLU A 145 -3.90 4.02 -13.88
C GLU A 145 -2.78 4.64 -14.71
N MET A 146 -2.52 5.94 -14.56
CA MET A 146 -1.41 6.60 -15.23
C MET A 146 -0.06 6.00 -14.84
N ALA A 147 0.19 5.80 -13.54
CA ALA A 147 1.42 5.16 -13.07
C ALA A 147 1.61 3.75 -13.62
N SER A 148 0.54 2.95 -13.66
CA SER A 148 0.57 1.57 -14.10
C SER A 148 0.80 1.43 -15.61
N THR A 149 0.21 2.32 -16.43
CA THR A 149 0.25 2.23 -17.88
C THR A 149 1.41 3.00 -18.51
N THR A 150 1.87 4.08 -17.90
CA THR A 150 2.91 4.98 -18.45
C THR A 150 4.17 5.09 -17.60
N LYS A 151 4.21 4.47 -16.42
CA LYS A 151 5.26 4.63 -15.39
C LYS A 151 5.42 6.08 -14.89
N ASN A 152 4.43 6.94 -15.12
CA ASN A 152 4.43 8.33 -14.65
C ASN A 152 3.70 8.43 -13.31
N TYR A 153 4.47 8.61 -12.23
CA TYR A 153 3.98 8.72 -10.85
C TYR A 153 3.62 10.15 -10.43
N THR A 154 3.77 11.14 -11.29
CA THR A 154 3.61 12.56 -10.91
C THR A 154 2.25 12.85 -10.28
N LEU A 155 1.16 12.36 -10.86
CA LEU A 155 -0.19 12.58 -10.31
C LEU A 155 -0.35 11.91 -8.94
N PHE A 156 0.16 10.69 -8.79
CA PHE A 156 0.06 9.95 -7.53
C PHE A 156 0.92 10.58 -6.42
N ILE A 157 2.13 11.02 -6.75
CA ILE A 157 3.02 11.74 -5.82
C ILE A 157 2.36 13.04 -5.37
N ASN A 158 1.78 13.82 -6.28
CA ASN A 158 1.08 15.07 -5.95
C ASN A 158 -0.14 14.83 -5.06
N LEU A 159 -0.93 13.79 -5.34
CA LEU A 159 -2.06 13.41 -4.50
C LEU A 159 -1.59 13.09 -3.07
N VAL A 160 -0.59 12.24 -2.92
CA VAL A 160 -0.06 11.84 -1.61
C VAL A 160 0.56 13.03 -0.88
N LEU A 161 1.29 13.90 -1.59
CA LEU A 161 1.84 15.13 -1.01
C LEU A 161 0.76 16.04 -0.43
N ASN A 162 -0.34 16.24 -1.15
CA ASN A 162 -1.47 17.03 -0.67
C ASN A 162 -2.10 16.39 0.57
N LEU A 163 -2.30 15.07 0.58
CA LEU A 163 -2.86 14.35 1.73
C LEU A 163 -1.93 14.42 2.96
N VAL A 164 -0.61 14.35 2.76
CA VAL A 164 0.37 14.50 3.84
C VAL A 164 0.31 15.92 4.42
N ASN A 165 0.22 16.94 3.58
CA ASN A 165 0.10 18.33 4.02
C ASN A 165 -1.20 18.56 4.82
N GLU A 166 -2.34 18.06 4.33
CA GLU A 166 -3.63 18.14 5.06
C GLU A 166 -3.56 17.44 6.42
N ALA A 167 -2.94 16.25 6.47
CA ALA A 167 -2.77 15.52 7.73
C ALA A 167 -1.86 16.28 8.69
N ALA A 168 -0.76 16.84 8.22
CA ALA A 168 0.15 17.65 9.03
C ALA A 168 -0.53 18.90 9.60
N ASP A 169 -1.30 19.63 8.78
CA ASP A 169 -2.06 20.79 9.21
C ASP A 169 -3.09 20.43 10.30
N SER A 170 -3.77 19.29 10.16
CA SER A 170 -4.70 18.78 11.18
C SER A 170 -4.01 18.50 12.51
N TYR A 171 -2.80 17.93 12.51
CA TYR A 171 -2.00 17.71 13.72
C TYR A 171 -1.59 19.03 14.36
N LEU A 172 -1.15 20.01 13.57
CA LEU A 172 -0.77 21.33 14.09
C LEU A 172 -1.94 22.05 14.75
N LEU A 173 -3.12 21.99 14.16
CA LEU A 173 -4.35 22.55 14.77
C LEU A 173 -4.69 21.89 16.11
N LEU A 174 -4.56 20.58 16.24
CA LEU A 174 -4.78 19.85 17.49
C LEU A 174 -3.77 20.23 18.59
N LEU A 175 -2.55 20.59 18.19
CA LEU A 175 -1.50 21.04 19.11
C LEU A 175 -1.59 22.53 19.47
N GLY A 176 -2.58 23.27 18.94
CA GLY A 176 -2.77 24.70 19.19
C GLY A 176 -1.68 25.60 18.60
N LYS A 177 -1.06 25.16 17.52
CA LYS A 177 0.00 25.88 16.79
C LYS A 177 -0.49 26.40 15.46
#